data_5efb2f5412876753809673b6d2da5843
#
_entry.id   5efb2f5412876753809673b6d2da5843
#
_cell.length_a   1.000
_cell.length_b   1.000
_cell.length_c   1.000
_cell.angle_alpha   90.00
_cell.angle_beta   90.00
_cell.angle_gamma   90.00
#
_symmetry.space_group_name_H-M   'P 1'
#
loop_
_entity.id
_entity.type
_entity.pdbx_description
1 polymer ?
#
loop_
_entity_poly.entity_id
_entity_poly.type
_entity_poly.pdbx_seq_one_letter_code
_entity_poly.pdbx_strand_id
1 'polypeptide(L)'
;QTMDRVTPGLEFGVGTDAISGAHLILTAAGIDTHIHFISPQQAYAALSNGTTTLIGGGTGPSDGSNATTVTPGPYNIAMMLRACEGLPVNIGLLGKGHGHGKETLVEQIEAGAVGLKC
;
A
#
# COMPACT_ATOMS: atom_id res chain seq x y z
N GLN A 1 5.33 1.15 37.18
CA GLN A 1 6.73 1.56 37.22
C GLN A 1 7.06 2.14 35.85
N THR A 2 7.21 3.45 35.77
CA THR A 2 7.62 4.13 34.54
C THR A 2 9.10 3.86 34.27
N MET A 3 9.43 3.45 33.04
CA MET A 3 10.83 3.27 32.66
C MET A 3 11.41 4.66 32.33
N ASP A 4 12.61 4.94 32.85
CA ASP A 4 13.31 6.17 32.56
C ASP A 4 13.50 6.34 31.05
N ARG A 5 13.23 7.55 30.54
CA ARG A 5 13.38 7.94 29.13
C ARG A 5 12.36 7.32 28.15
N VAL A 6 11.27 6.76 28.63
CA VAL A 6 10.14 6.37 27.80
C VAL A 6 9.18 7.54 27.65
N THR A 7 8.73 7.80 26.42
CA THR A 7 7.72 8.82 26.15
C THR A 7 6.40 8.40 26.82
N PRO A 8 5.74 9.29 27.58
CA PRO A 8 4.45 8.99 28.18
C PRO A 8 3.44 8.49 27.12
N GLY A 9 2.77 7.39 27.43
CA GLY A 9 1.83 6.72 26.52
C GLY A 9 2.47 5.68 25.59
N LEU A 10 3.80 5.54 25.62
CA LEU A 10 4.53 4.51 24.85
C LEU A 10 5.22 3.49 25.78
N GLU A 11 4.70 3.34 26.98
CA GLU A 11 5.21 2.35 27.93
C GLU A 11 4.88 0.92 27.45
N PHE A 12 5.81 0.01 27.69
CA PHE A 12 5.58 -1.42 27.46
C PHE A 12 4.42 -1.94 28.33
N GLY A 13 3.44 -2.57 27.71
CA GLY A 13 2.26 -3.08 28.40
C GLY A 13 1.66 -4.31 27.73
N VAL A 14 0.49 -4.72 28.19
CA VAL A 14 -0.21 -5.93 27.72
C VAL A 14 -0.60 -5.89 26.24
N GLY A 15 -0.68 -4.71 25.65
CA GLY A 15 -0.95 -4.51 24.22
C GLY A 15 0.30 -4.28 23.37
N THR A 16 1.50 -4.53 23.91
CA THR A 16 2.76 -4.27 23.22
C THR A 16 3.40 -5.57 22.74
N ASP A 17 3.59 -5.68 21.42
CA ASP A 17 4.39 -6.77 20.85
C ASP A 17 5.88 -6.45 20.96
N ALA A 18 6.65 -7.42 21.43
CA ALA A 18 8.09 -7.31 21.54
C ALA A 18 8.79 -8.11 20.43
N ILE A 19 9.57 -7.43 19.63
CA ILE A 19 10.37 -8.06 18.55
C ILE A 19 11.84 -7.94 18.92
N SER A 20 12.57 -9.06 18.92
CA SER A 20 14.00 -9.07 19.20
C SER A 20 14.78 -8.46 18.04
N GLY A 21 15.53 -7.40 18.32
CA GLY A 21 16.45 -6.76 17.38
C GLY A 21 17.93 -7.14 17.61
N ALA A 22 18.20 -8.19 18.40
CA ALA A 22 19.58 -8.60 18.69
C ALA A 22 20.34 -8.96 17.43
N HIS A 23 21.51 -8.36 17.24
CA HIS A 23 22.37 -8.53 16.04
C HIS A 23 21.76 -8.01 14.74
N LEU A 24 20.71 -7.19 14.80
CA LEU A 24 20.06 -6.58 13.65
C LEU A 24 20.22 -5.06 13.67
N ILE A 25 20.15 -4.45 12.49
CA ILE A 25 20.06 -3.00 12.35
C ILE A 25 18.62 -2.67 11.94
N LEU A 26 17.93 -1.87 12.75
CA LEU A 26 16.60 -1.41 12.45
C LEU A 26 16.67 -0.09 11.65
N THR A 27 16.05 -0.10 10.48
CA THR A 27 15.94 1.08 9.62
C THR A 27 14.48 1.33 9.27
N ALA A 28 14.17 2.57 8.85
CA ALA A 28 12.90 2.85 8.21
C ALA A 28 12.80 2.06 6.89
N ALA A 29 11.63 1.53 6.61
CA ALA A 29 11.36 0.85 5.35
C ALA A 29 11.10 1.85 4.21
N GLY A 30 11.34 1.40 2.98
CA GLY A 30 11.05 2.18 1.78
C GLY A 30 9.53 2.26 1.50
N ILE A 31 9.12 3.39 0.95
CA ILE A 31 7.79 3.61 0.38
C ILE A 31 8.00 3.95 -1.09
N ASP A 32 7.50 3.10 -1.99
CA ASP A 32 7.50 3.36 -3.42
C ASP A 32 6.15 3.98 -3.81
N THR A 33 6.16 5.22 -4.27
CA THR A 33 4.97 5.99 -4.63
C THR A 33 4.68 6.03 -6.12
N HIS A 34 5.42 5.28 -6.93
CA HIS A 34 5.24 5.23 -8.38
C HIS A 34 5.35 3.80 -8.90
N ILE A 35 4.53 2.91 -8.42
CA ILE A 35 4.51 1.52 -8.89
C ILE A 35 3.46 1.31 -9.99
N HIS A 36 3.77 0.41 -10.92
CA HIS A 36 2.82 -0.16 -11.87
C HIS A 36 2.51 -1.59 -11.44
N PHE A 37 1.30 -1.83 -10.96
CA PHE A 37 0.88 -3.15 -10.50
C PHE A 37 0.66 -4.08 -11.71
N ILE A 38 1.60 -5.00 -11.91
CA ILE A 38 1.61 -5.94 -13.03
C ILE A 38 1.41 -7.37 -12.52
N SER A 39 2.14 -7.76 -11.48
CA SER A 39 2.07 -9.12 -10.95
C SER A 39 2.30 -9.15 -9.44
N PRO A 40 1.78 -10.17 -8.71
CA PRO A 40 1.94 -10.28 -7.27
C PRO A 40 3.41 -10.48 -6.84
N GLN A 41 4.27 -10.97 -7.72
CA GLN A 41 5.70 -11.15 -7.44
C GLN A 41 6.41 -9.83 -7.12
N GLN A 42 5.90 -8.70 -7.62
CA GLN A 42 6.45 -7.38 -7.30
C GLN A 42 6.45 -7.09 -5.79
N ALA A 43 5.41 -7.52 -5.07
CA ALA A 43 5.32 -7.32 -3.63
C ALA A 43 6.45 -8.02 -2.87
N TYR A 44 6.76 -9.25 -3.25
CA TYR A 44 7.83 -10.04 -2.64
C TYR A 44 9.22 -9.50 -3.01
N ALA A 45 9.41 -9.06 -4.25
CA ALA A 45 10.63 -8.42 -4.70
C ALA A 45 10.88 -7.10 -3.95
N ALA A 46 9.84 -6.27 -3.79
CA ALA A 46 9.91 -5.03 -3.04
C ALA A 46 10.28 -5.28 -1.57
N LEU A 47 9.60 -6.21 -0.93
CA LEU A 47 9.84 -6.56 0.47
C LEU A 47 11.27 -7.07 0.69
N SER A 48 11.80 -7.90 -0.23
CA SER A 48 13.18 -8.40 -0.19
C SER A 48 14.23 -7.29 -0.28
N ASN A 49 13.84 -6.12 -0.80
CA ASN A 49 14.69 -4.93 -0.91
C ASN A 49 14.35 -3.85 0.12
N GLY A 50 13.58 -4.19 1.16
CA GLY A 50 13.25 -3.28 2.25
C GLY A 50 12.14 -2.26 1.95
N THR A 51 11.40 -2.41 0.84
CA THR A 51 10.22 -1.59 0.54
C THR A 51 8.99 -2.30 1.06
N THR A 52 8.26 -1.66 1.98
CA THR A 52 7.09 -2.24 2.64
C THR A 52 5.78 -1.59 2.25
N THR A 53 5.81 -0.50 1.49
CA THR A 53 4.62 0.21 1.04
C THR A 53 4.72 0.50 -0.44
N LEU A 54 3.70 0.11 -1.18
CA LEU A 54 3.59 0.28 -2.62
C LEU A 54 2.37 1.12 -2.95
N ILE A 55 2.57 2.27 -3.58
CA ILE A 55 1.49 3.16 -4.02
C ILE A 55 1.58 3.32 -5.53
N GLY A 56 0.49 3.03 -6.23
CA GLY A 56 0.49 3.13 -7.69
C GLY A 56 -0.80 2.66 -8.32
N GLY A 57 -0.74 2.45 -9.62
CA GLY A 57 -1.88 2.01 -10.40
C GLY A 57 -1.61 0.76 -11.20
N GLY A 58 -2.67 0.27 -11.82
CA GLY A 58 -2.67 -0.92 -12.64
C GLY A 58 -3.77 -1.88 -12.24
N THR A 59 -4.14 -2.76 -13.14
CA THR A 59 -5.14 -3.80 -12.90
C THR A 59 -4.50 -5.17 -12.60
N GLY A 60 -3.18 -5.27 -12.79
CA GLY A 60 -2.31 -6.38 -12.37
C GLY A 60 -2.98 -7.74 -12.40
N PRO A 61 -2.97 -8.46 -11.28
CA PRO A 61 -3.54 -9.80 -11.20
C PRO A 61 -5.06 -9.85 -11.36
N SER A 62 -5.77 -8.72 -11.28
CA SER A 62 -7.24 -8.71 -11.44
C SER A 62 -7.71 -8.73 -12.89
N ASP A 63 -6.88 -8.29 -13.82
CA ASP A 63 -7.25 -8.13 -15.23
C ASP A 63 -6.06 -8.34 -16.20
N GLY A 64 -5.11 -9.18 -15.83
CA GLY A 64 -3.99 -9.55 -16.70
C GLY A 64 -3.15 -8.37 -17.17
N SER A 65 -3.10 -7.28 -16.42
CA SER A 65 -2.26 -6.09 -16.70
C SER A 65 -2.69 -5.26 -17.92
N ASN A 66 -3.96 -5.25 -18.25
CA ASN A 66 -4.49 -4.42 -19.35
C ASN A 66 -4.33 -2.91 -19.09
N ALA A 67 -4.41 -2.47 -17.83
CA ALA A 67 -4.09 -1.11 -17.43
C ALA A 67 -2.96 -1.16 -16.40
N THR A 68 -1.79 -0.64 -16.76
CA THR A 68 -0.57 -0.78 -15.94
C THR A 68 -0.21 0.49 -15.17
N THR A 69 -0.79 1.64 -15.50
CA THR A 69 -0.42 2.93 -14.90
C THR A 69 -1.43 3.44 -13.90
N VAL A 70 -2.70 3.11 -14.07
CA VAL A 70 -3.82 3.53 -13.23
C VAL A 70 -4.74 2.34 -12.94
N THR A 71 -5.53 2.45 -11.87
CA THR A 71 -6.61 1.50 -11.55
C THR A 71 -7.94 2.22 -11.79
N PRO A 72 -8.50 2.16 -13.01
CA PRO A 72 -9.58 3.06 -13.41
C PRO A 72 -10.94 2.58 -12.95
N GLY A 73 -11.64 3.44 -12.23
CA GLY A 73 -13.03 3.26 -11.83
C GLY A 73 -13.24 2.31 -10.64
N PRO A 74 -14.40 2.40 -10.00
CA PRO A 74 -14.73 1.67 -8.76
C PRO A 74 -14.58 0.16 -8.88
N TYR A 75 -14.99 -0.40 -10.01
CA TYR A 75 -14.92 -1.85 -10.24
C TYR A 75 -13.47 -2.37 -10.19
N ASN A 76 -12.56 -1.74 -10.95
CA ASN A 76 -11.17 -2.17 -10.98
C ASN A 76 -10.48 -1.95 -9.62
N ILE A 77 -10.81 -0.87 -8.91
CA ILE A 77 -10.29 -0.61 -7.57
C ILE A 77 -10.72 -1.74 -6.62
N ALA A 78 -12.00 -2.11 -6.62
CA ALA A 78 -12.49 -3.20 -5.80
C ALA A 78 -11.84 -4.55 -6.15
N MET A 79 -11.65 -4.84 -7.44
CA MET A 79 -10.99 -6.08 -7.89
C MET A 79 -9.51 -6.10 -7.49
N MET A 80 -8.81 -4.97 -7.63
CA MET A 80 -7.40 -4.87 -7.23
C MET A 80 -7.22 -4.98 -5.72
N LEU A 81 -8.08 -4.37 -4.90
CA LEU A 81 -8.04 -4.53 -3.45
C LEU A 81 -8.17 -6.00 -3.05
N ARG A 82 -9.10 -6.73 -3.68
CA ARG A 82 -9.24 -8.18 -3.47
C ARG A 82 -8.02 -8.97 -3.94
N ALA A 83 -7.46 -8.62 -5.10
CA ALA A 83 -6.29 -9.29 -5.65
C ALA A 83 -5.02 -9.06 -4.81
N CYS A 84 -4.95 -7.95 -4.09
CA CYS A 84 -3.86 -7.63 -3.17
C CYS A 84 -4.06 -8.19 -1.76
N GLU A 85 -5.22 -8.77 -1.46
CA GLU A 85 -5.47 -9.37 -0.15
C GLU A 85 -4.47 -10.49 0.13
N GLY A 86 -3.85 -10.44 1.30
CA GLY A 86 -2.82 -11.42 1.70
C GLY A 86 -1.41 -11.12 1.20
N LEU A 87 -1.17 -10.08 0.42
CA LEU A 87 0.20 -9.65 0.10
C LEU A 87 0.85 -9.01 1.34
N PRO A 88 2.12 -9.35 1.66
CA PRO A 88 2.78 -8.94 2.89
C PRO A 88 3.37 -7.51 2.83
N VAL A 89 2.69 -6.59 2.15
CA VAL A 89 3.08 -5.18 2.01
C VAL A 89 1.85 -4.28 2.10
N ASN A 90 2.06 -3.01 2.44
CA ASN A 90 0.98 -2.02 2.38
C ASN A 90 0.74 -1.63 0.92
N ILE A 91 -0.52 -1.56 0.51
CA ILE A 91 -0.93 -1.24 -0.86
C ILE A 91 -1.80 0.01 -0.87
N GLY A 92 -1.46 0.97 -1.74
CA GLY A 92 -2.30 2.11 -2.07
C GLY A 92 -2.58 2.16 -3.57
N LEU A 93 -3.85 2.15 -3.96
CA LEU A 93 -4.23 2.20 -5.38
C LEU A 93 -4.46 3.64 -5.84
N LEU A 94 -3.95 3.96 -7.03
CA LEU A 94 -4.19 5.23 -7.69
C LEU A 94 -5.22 5.05 -8.81
N GLY A 95 -6.33 5.75 -8.68
CA GLY A 95 -7.35 5.83 -9.72
C GLY A 95 -6.89 6.65 -10.92
N LYS A 96 -7.71 6.67 -11.97
CA LYS A 96 -7.47 7.46 -13.18
C LYS A 96 -7.79 8.93 -12.94
N GLY A 97 -6.78 9.81 -13.00
CA GLY A 97 -6.92 11.24 -12.81
C GLY A 97 -7.51 11.98 -14.01
N HIS A 98 -7.44 11.40 -15.19
CA HIS A 98 -8.07 11.92 -16.40
C HIS A 98 -9.54 11.44 -16.49
N GLY A 99 -10.40 12.03 -15.67
CA GLY A 99 -11.84 11.77 -15.67
C GLY A 99 -12.63 12.89 -16.35
N HIS A 100 -13.79 12.57 -16.90
CA HIS A 100 -14.73 13.57 -17.39
C HIS A 100 -15.74 13.92 -16.29
N GLY A 101 -15.56 15.06 -15.66
CA GLY A 101 -16.36 15.51 -14.54
C GLY A 101 -15.78 15.12 -13.17
N LYS A 102 -16.19 15.87 -12.16
CA LYS A 102 -15.73 15.68 -10.78
C LYS A 102 -16.22 14.36 -10.18
N GLU A 103 -17.39 13.93 -10.58
CA GLU A 103 -18.07 12.74 -10.07
C GLU A 103 -17.24 11.49 -10.32
N THR A 104 -16.63 11.36 -11.51
CA THR A 104 -15.78 10.21 -11.86
C THR A 104 -14.49 10.13 -11.03
N LEU A 105 -14.04 11.23 -10.48
CA LEU A 105 -12.90 11.27 -9.58
C LEU A 105 -13.30 10.90 -8.15
N VAL A 106 -14.44 11.43 -7.69
CA VAL A 106 -14.97 11.18 -6.34
C VAL A 106 -15.30 9.71 -6.16
N GLU A 107 -16.01 9.08 -7.10
CA GLU A 107 -16.38 7.66 -6.99
C GLU A 107 -15.17 6.71 -6.88
N GLN A 108 -14.01 7.08 -7.46
CA GLN A 108 -12.80 6.30 -7.32
C GLN A 108 -12.19 6.40 -5.92
N ILE A 109 -12.22 7.60 -5.33
CA ILE A 109 -11.77 7.81 -3.95
C ILE A 109 -12.70 7.08 -2.98
N GLU A 110 -14.01 7.18 -3.18
CA GLU A 110 -15.01 6.48 -2.36
C GLU A 110 -14.88 4.95 -2.47
N ALA A 111 -14.45 4.45 -3.62
CA ALA A 111 -14.16 3.02 -3.82
C ALA A 111 -12.88 2.54 -3.15
N GLY A 112 -12.06 3.44 -2.60
CA GLY A 112 -10.85 3.11 -1.84
C GLY A 112 -9.54 3.48 -2.51
N ALA A 113 -9.54 4.27 -3.59
CA ALA A 113 -8.31 4.82 -4.12
C ALA A 113 -7.70 5.83 -3.13
N VAL A 114 -6.39 5.73 -2.90
CA VAL A 114 -5.65 6.66 -2.02
C VAL A 114 -5.25 7.96 -2.72
N GLY A 115 -5.45 8.02 -4.02
CA GLY A 115 -5.15 9.18 -4.86
C GLY A 115 -5.47 8.90 -6.32
N LEU A 116 -5.09 9.84 -7.17
CA LEU A 116 -5.33 9.80 -8.60
C LEU A 116 -4.01 10.01 -9.35
N LYS A 117 -3.84 9.31 -10.45
CA LYS A 117 -2.70 9.42 -11.33
C LYS A 117 -3.13 10.04 -12.66
N CYS A 118 -2.40 11.08 -13.10
CA CYS A 118 -2.59 11.79 -14.37
C CYS A 118 -1.59 11.34 -15.43
#